data_02e366e2993ce7e0492f16dc7ccb94bc
#
_entry.id   02e366e2993ce7e0492f16dc7ccb94bc
#
_cell.length_a   1.000
_cell.length_b   1.000
_cell.length_c   1.000
_cell.angle_alpha   90.00
_cell.angle_beta   90.00
_cell.angle_gamma   90.00
#
_symmetry.space_group_name_H-M   'P 1'
#
loop_
_entity.id
_entity.type
_entity.pdbx_description
1 polymer ?
#
loop_
_entity_poly.entity_id
_entity_poly.type
_entity_poly.pdbx_seq_one_letter_code
_entity_poly.pdbx_strand_id
1 'polypeptide(L)'
;MDPRIPRLRRKLAAIPFQPLRSHSFGEEQHQFGLGPKLTAARVAAFEAERDIVLPEAYRQFLTNIGGSGAAPFYGLVPLERCSLLVMNPREEAGKPRGFSRAGAGAHEGDLFLHIIEMGCTDVCVLAVTGPLTGRVLIGNGDGYWGPNVSSATDFLDWYERWLNHMSAGRDNRALELTSPRLRAHPNRHRMAPKI
;
A
#
# COMPACT_ATOMS: atom_id res chain seq x y z
N MET A 1 -19.66 -2.50 11.43
CA MET A 1 -18.62 -3.38 10.85
C MET A 1 -18.92 -3.54 9.36
N ASP A 2 -17.92 -3.31 8.51
CA ASP A 2 -18.06 -3.44 7.05
C ASP A 2 -18.42 -4.90 6.66
N PRO A 3 -19.41 -5.13 5.79
CA PRO A 3 -19.86 -6.48 5.40
C PRO A 3 -18.79 -7.30 4.68
N ARG A 4 -17.75 -6.67 4.15
CA ARG A 4 -16.61 -7.34 3.51
C ARG A 4 -15.70 -8.06 4.52
N ILE A 5 -15.63 -7.62 5.78
CA ILE A 5 -14.70 -8.12 6.79
C ILE A 5 -14.77 -9.65 6.98
N PRO A 6 -15.95 -10.29 7.18
CA PRO A 6 -16.00 -11.73 7.34
C PRO A 6 -15.50 -12.49 6.12
N ARG A 7 -15.77 -11.97 4.91
CA ARG A 7 -15.33 -12.55 3.64
C ARG A 7 -13.81 -12.48 3.50
N LEU A 8 -13.21 -11.33 3.79
CA LEU A 8 -11.76 -11.13 3.73
C LEU A 8 -11.02 -12.05 4.71
N ARG A 9 -11.52 -12.19 5.93
CA ARG A 9 -10.95 -13.11 6.93
C ARG A 9 -10.96 -14.57 6.43
N ARG A 10 -12.06 -15.02 5.83
CA ARG A 10 -12.14 -16.38 5.25
C ARG A 10 -11.18 -16.57 4.09
N LYS A 11 -11.10 -15.59 3.16
CA LYS A 11 -10.16 -15.64 2.04
C LYS A 11 -8.72 -15.72 2.53
N LEU A 12 -8.32 -14.84 3.45
CA LEU A 12 -6.96 -14.84 4.00
C LEU A 12 -6.61 -16.19 4.65
N ALA A 13 -7.49 -16.73 5.49
CA ALA A 13 -7.27 -18.01 6.15
C ALA A 13 -7.15 -19.18 5.16
N ALA A 14 -7.74 -19.07 3.98
CA ALA A 14 -7.69 -20.10 2.95
C ALA A 14 -6.42 -20.05 2.08
N ILE A 15 -5.72 -18.90 2.00
CA ILE A 15 -4.57 -18.70 1.11
C ILE A 15 -3.48 -19.80 1.28
N PRO A 16 -3.00 -20.12 2.50
CA PRO A 16 -1.92 -21.12 2.66
C PRO A 16 -2.27 -22.51 2.12
N PHE A 17 -3.56 -22.81 2.00
CA PHE A 17 -4.07 -24.12 1.57
C PHE A 17 -4.50 -24.15 0.09
N GLN A 18 -4.37 -23.04 -0.64
CA GLN A 18 -4.74 -22.99 -2.06
C GLN A 18 -3.70 -23.71 -2.91
N PRO A 19 -4.08 -24.73 -3.72
CA PRO A 19 -3.13 -25.54 -4.48
C PRO A 19 -2.40 -24.76 -5.59
N LEU A 20 -3.03 -23.69 -6.08
CA LEU A 20 -2.49 -22.83 -7.15
C LEU A 20 -1.99 -21.47 -6.63
N ARG A 21 -1.82 -21.32 -5.29
CA ARG A 21 -1.38 -20.03 -4.77
C ARG A 21 -0.02 -19.62 -5.35
N SER A 22 0.11 -18.33 -5.64
CA SER A 22 1.39 -17.76 -5.99
C SER A 22 2.30 -17.67 -4.76
N HIS A 23 3.59 -17.84 -4.98
CA HIS A 23 4.61 -17.39 -4.05
C HIS A 23 4.93 -15.94 -4.35
N SER A 24 4.70 -15.07 -3.37
CA SER A 24 4.85 -13.65 -3.48
C SER A 24 6.18 -13.21 -2.89
N PHE A 25 6.86 -12.29 -3.56
CA PHE A 25 8.08 -11.68 -3.02
C PHE A 25 7.79 -11.04 -1.64
N GLY A 26 8.60 -11.36 -0.65
CA GLY A 26 8.48 -10.84 0.71
C GLY A 26 7.50 -11.61 1.62
N GLU A 27 6.76 -12.60 1.11
CA GLU A 27 5.77 -13.34 1.92
C GLU A 27 6.39 -14.09 3.11
N GLU A 28 7.68 -14.43 3.03
CA GLU A 28 8.43 -15.06 4.11
C GLU A 28 8.49 -14.20 5.39
N GLN A 29 8.30 -12.88 5.27
CA GLN A 29 8.28 -11.96 6.41
C GLN A 29 7.02 -12.09 7.25
N HIS A 30 5.89 -12.41 6.65
CA HIS A 30 4.60 -12.48 7.34
C HIS A 30 3.96 -13.87 7.31
N GLN A 31 4.32 -14.74 6.36
CA GLN A 31 3.78 -16.11 6.20
C GLN A 31 2.24 -16.17 6.31
N PHE A 32 1.56 -15.15 5.79
CA PHE A 32 0.11 -14.89 5.92
C PHE A 32 -0.39 -14.70 7.36
N GLY A 33 0.52 -14.56 8.34
CA GLY A 33 0.18 -14.20 9.71
C GLY A 33 -0.20 -12.72 9.83
N LEU A 34 -1.11 -12.45 10.74
CA LEU A 34 -1.56 -11.09 11.08
C LEU A 34 -1.05 -10.71 12.46
N GLY A 35 -0.64 -9.46 12.62
CA GLY A 35 -0.49 -8.86 13.93
C GLY A 35 -1.85 -8.68 14.64
N PRO A 36 -1.86 -8.41 15.95
CA PRO A 36 -3.08 -8.26 16.73
C PRO A 36 -3.96 -7.13 16.17
N LYS A 37 -5.29 -7.31 16.32
CA LYS A 37 -6.25 -6.25 16.02
C LYS A 37 -6.02 -5.07 16.94
N LEU A 38 -6.15 -3.87 16.40
CA LEU A 38 -6.08 -2.66 17.19
C LEU A 38 -7.44 -2.34 17.85
N THR A 39 -7.40 -1.74 19.03
CA THR A 39 -8.60 -1.15 19.61
C THR A 39 -8.94 0.17 18.92
N ALA A 40 -10.21 0.55 18.94
CA ALA A 40 -10.63 1.86 18.41
C ALA A 40 -9.91 3.02 19.11
N ALA A 41 -9.65 2.90 20.43
CA ALA A 41 -8.91 3.89 21.19
C ALA A 41 -7.46 4.04 20.71
N ARG A 42 -6.79 2.94 20.33
CA ARG A 42 -5.42 2.97 19.83
C ARG A 42 -5.33 3.63 18.44
N VAL A 43 -6.31 3.35 17.58
CA VAL A 43 -6.43 4.02 16.27
C VAL A 43 -6.68 5.51 16.48
N ALA A 44 -7.62 5.90 17.34
CA ALA A 44 -7.92 7.30 17.63
C ALA A 44 -6.72 8.05 18.24
N ALA A 45 -5.92 7.40 19.10
CA ALA A 45 -4.71 7.99 19.65
C ALA A 45 -3.66 8.28 18.55
N PHE A 46 -3.47 7.35 17.61
CA PHE A 46 -2.59 7.55 16.45
C PHE A 46 -3.05 8.71 15.56
N GLU A 47 -4.37 8.80 15.31
CA GLU A 47 -4.96 9.89 14.53
C GLU A 47 -4.75 11.25 15.21
N ALA A 48 -5.01 11.33 16.52
CA ALA A 48 -4.85 12.55 17.29
C ALA A 48 -3.38 13.01 17.37
N GLU A 49 -2.43 12.06 17.55
CA GLU A 49 -0.99 12.37 17.60
C GLU A 49 -0.48 13.00 16.30
N ARG A 50 -1.07 12.64 15.16
CA ARG A 50 -0.62 13.04 13.82
C ARG A 50 -1.54 14.07 13.14
N ASP A 51 -2.58 14.50 13.84
CA ASP A 51 -3.61 15.42 13.33
C ASP A 51 -4.21 14.95 11.99
N ILE A 52 -4.59 13.68 11.93
CA ILE A 52 -5.19 13.06 10.73
C ILE A 52 -6.43 12.25 11.10
N VAL A 53 -7.23 11.93 10.09
CA VAL A 53 -8.30 10.93 10.17
C VAL A 53 -8.02 9.83 9.15
N LEU A 54 -7.84 8.59 9.62
CA LEU A 54 -7.63 7.46 8.72
C LEU A 54 -8.90 7.13 7.94
N PRO A 55 -8.80 6.75 6.67
CA PRO A 55 -9.94 6.29 5.89
C PRO A 55 -10.67 5.13 6.56
N GLU A 56 -12.01 5.19 6.57
CA GLU A 56 -12.84 4.25 7.32
C GLU A 56 -12.57 2.78 6.96
N ALA A 57 -12.40 2.47 5.67
CA ALA A 57 -12.08 1.11 5.22
C ALA A 57 -10.79 0.57 5.87
N TYR A 58 -9.77 1.42 6.05
CA TYR A 58 -8.53 1.04 6.71
C TYR A 58 -8.71 0.89 8.23
N ARG A 59 -9.45 1.79 8.88
CA ARG A 59 -9.82 1.68 10.30
C ARG A 59 -10.56 0.36 10.58
N GLN A 60 -11.51 -0.01 9.72
CA GLN A 60 -12.23 -1.28 9.80
C GLN A 60 -11.30 -2.47 9.66
N PHE A 61 -10.31 -2.41 8.77
CA PHE A 61 -9.31 -3.46 8.65
C PHE A 61 -8.50 -3.60 9.96
N LEU A 62 -7.92 -2.51 10.44
CA LEU A 62 -7.07 -2.50 11.63
C LEU A 62 -7.79 -3.04 12.89
N THR A 63 -9.06 -2.70 13.04
CA THR A 63 -9.84 -3.09 14.23
C THR A 63 -10.49 -4.46 14.13
N ASN A 64 -10.69 -4.99 12.92
CA ASN A 64 -11.45 -6.23 12.74
C ASN A 64 -10.64 -7.37 12.11
N ILE A 65 -9.57 -7.08 11.35
CA ILE A 65 -8.75 -8.09 10.68
C ILE A 65 -7.39 -8.21 11.37
N GLY A 66 -6.55 -7.18 11.31
CA GLY A 66 -5.23 -7.19 11.96
C GLY A 66 -4.53 -5.85 11.84
N GLY A 67 -3.65 -5.53 12.79
CA GLY A 67 -2.91 -4.26 12.84
C GLY A 67 -1.64 -4.24 12.00
N SER A 68 -1.21 -5.40 11.45
CA SER A 68 0.00 -5.56 10.64
C SER A 68 0.06 -6.94 10.00
N GLY A 69 1.11 -7.24 9.24
CA GLY A 69 1.40 -8.57 8.71
C GLY A 69 0.81 -8.80 7.33
N ALA A 70 0.11 -9.91 7.14
CA ALA A 70 -0.32 -10.43 5.84
C ALA A 70 -0.87 -9.37 4.87
N ALA A 71 -0.08 -9.05 3.85
CA ALA A 71 -0.40 -8.14 2.74
C ALA A 71 0.62 -8.38 1.61
N PRO A 72 0.52 -7.74 0.44
CA PRO A 72 1.54 -7.83 -0.61
C PRO A 72 2.94 -7.50 -0.10
N PHE A 73 3.97 -8.00 -0.79
CA PHE A 73 5.38 -7.76 -0.53
C PHE A 73 5.77 -8.15 0.91
N TYR A 74 6.38 -7.25 1.65
CA TYR A 74 6.82 -7.51 3.04
C TYR A 74 5.69 -7.41 4.08
N GLY A 75 4.45 -7.17 3.62
CA GLY A 75 3.28 -7.08 4.50
C GLY A 75 3.04 -5.69 5.08
N LEU A 76 1.92 -5.54 5.75
CA LEU A 76 1.53 -4.29 6.40
C LEU A 76 2.47 -3.94 7.55
N VAL A 77 2.99 -2.74 7.52
CA VAL A 77 3.73 -2.12 8.61
C VAL A 77 2.80 -1.89 9.80
N PRO A 78 3.23 -2.20 11.05
CA PRO A 78 2.46 -1.84 12.24
C PRO A 78 2.13 -0.34 12.26
N LEU A 79 0.90 0.00 12.66
CA LEU A 79 0.38 1.37 12.56
C LEU A 79 1.33 2.42 13.20
N GLU A 80 1.91 2.10 14.34
CA GLU A 80 2.83 2.97 15.08
C GLU A 80 4.15 3.24 14.33
N ARG A 81 4.49 2.38 13.38
CA ARG A 81 5.70 2.49 12.55
C ARG A 81 5.41 3.11 11.18
N CYS A 82 4.15 3.34 10.85
CA CYS A 82 3.77 4.00 9.62
C CYS A 82 4.22 5.47 9.65
N SER A 83 4.88 5.92 8.60
CA SER A 83 5.25 7.32 8.40
C SER A 83 4.25 8.03 7.50
N LEU A 84 4.09 9.34 7.70
CA LEU A 84 3.34 10.20 6.78
C LEU A 84 4.29 10.77 5.73
N LEU A 85 3.86 10.70 4.49
CA LEU A 85 4.49 11.33 3.33
C LEU A 85 3.58 12.46 2.85
N VAL A 86 4.18 13.54 2.39
CA VAL A 86 3.46 14.72 1.90
C VAL A 86 3.62 14.80 0.38
N MET A 87 2.54 15.08 -0.34
CA MET A 87 2.67 15.45 -1.75
C MET A 87 3.38 16.81 -1.85
N ASN A 88 4.63 16.77 -2.28
CA ASN A 88 5.44 17.98 -2.45
C ASN A 88 6.03 18.00 -3.86
N PRO A 89 5.48 18.78 -4.79
CA PRO A 89 6.00 18.93 -6.15
C PRO A 89 7.33 19.70 -6.21
N ARG A 90 7.73 20.35 -5.12
CA ARG A 90 8.98 21.10 -5.03
C ARG A 90 9.93 20.37 -4.07
N GLU A 91 11.07 19.93 -4.58
CA GLU A 91 12.17 19.48 -3.70
C GLU A 91 12.69 20.68 -2.92
N GLU A 92 12.25 20.81 -1.67
CA GLU A 92 12.81 21.78 -0.73
C GLU A 92 13.73 21.03 0.24
N ALA A 93 14.99 21.47 0.31
CA ALA A 93 15.95 20.94 1.26
C ALA A 93 15.42 21.05 2.70
N GLY A 94 15.43 19.93 3.43
CA GLY A 94 15.01 19.88 4.83
C GLY A 94 13.53 19.58 5.09
N LYS A 95 12.68 19.45 4.07
CA LYS A 95 11.31 18.96 4.25
C LYS A 95 11.25 17.43 4.13
N PRO A 96 10.26 16.77 4.78
CA PRO A 96 10.04 15.35 4.59
C PRO A 96 9.91 15.05 3.10
N ARG A 97 10.67 14.08 2.61
CA ARG A 97 10.56 13.64 1.22
C ARG A 97 9.16 13.07 1.01
N GLY A 98 8.49 13.58 0.00
CA GLY A 98 7.20 13.14 -0.47
C GLY A 98 7.27 12.84 -1.96
N PHE A 99 6.14 12.59 -2.57
CA PHE A 99 6.07 12.39 -4.01
C PHE A 99 6.27 13.72 -4.73
N SER A 100 7.29 13.81 -5.58
CA SER A 100 7.65 15.03 -6.28
C SER A 100 6.79 15.36 -7.51
N ARG A 101 5.89 14.45 -7.91
CA ARG A 101 5.04 14.65 -9.09
C ARG A 101 3.58 14.46 -8.75
N ALA A 102 2.79 15.49 -8.99
CA ALA A 102 1.34 15.46 -8.95
C ALA A 102 0.80 14.65 -10.15
N GLY A 103 1.01 13.32 -10.18
CA GLY A 103 0.71 12.46 -11.35
C GLY A 103 -0.59 11.72 -11.23
N ALA A 104 -1.45 11.79 -10.32
CA ALA A 104 -2.59 10.90 -10.16
C ALA A 104 -3.84 11.57 -9.56
N GLY A 105 -3.97 12.88 -9.69
CA GLY A 105 -5.08 13.64 -9.09
C GLY A 105 -4.84 14.00 -7.63
N ALA A 106 -3.61 13.83 -7.10
CA ALA A 106 -3.22 14.34 -5.80
C ALA A 106 -2.87 15.83 -5.88
N HIS A 107 -3.10 16.56 -4.81
CA HIS A 107 -2.76 17.98 -4.68
C HIS A 107 -1.53 18.17 -3.80
N GLU A 108 -0.87 19.32 -3.95
CA GLU A 108 0.21 19.72 -3.07
C GLU A 108 -0.29 19.77 -1.61
N GLY A 109 0.48 19.17 -0.70
CA GLY A 109 0.11 19.08 0.71
C GLY A 109 -0.75 17.86 1.08
N ASP A 110 -1.26 17.10 0.11
CA ASP A 110 -1.99 15.86 0.43
C ASP A 110 -1.10 14.88 1.18
N LEU A 111 -1.68 14.21 2.17
CA LEU A 111 -1.01 13.28 3.05
C LEU A 111 -1.25 11.83 2.64
N PHE A 112 -0.18 11.05 2.72
CA PHE A 112 -0.18 9.62 2.44
C PHE A 112 0.46 8.86 3.60
N LEU A 113 -0.15 7.79 4.03
CA LEU A 113 0.39 6.90 5.05
C LEU A 113 1.18 5.78 4.37
N HIS A 114 2.46 5.64 4.68
CA HIS A 114 3.28 4.53 4.23
C HIS A 114 2.84 3.25 4.95
N ILE A 115 2.27 2.30 4.23
CA ILE A 115 1.64 1.10 4.80
C ILE A 115 2.36 -0.20 4.46
N ILE A 116 3.17 -0.26 3.40
CA ILE A 116 3.91 -1.46 2.98
C ILE A 116 5.25 -1.07 2.37
N GLU A 117 6.31 -1.73 2.80
CA GLU A 117 7.60 -1.76 2.12
C GLU A 117 7.54 -2.73 0.93
N MET A 118 8.06 -2.31 -0.21
CA MET A 118 8.12 -3.14 -1.42
C MET A 118 9.54 -3.57 -1.76
N GLY A 119 10.52 -3.06 -1.03
CA GLY A 119 11.94 -3.23 -1.30
C GLY A 119 12.55 -2.06 -2.06
N CYS A 120 13.86 -1.87 -1.91
CA CYS A 120 14.57 -0.68 -2.36
C CYS A 120 13.90 0.59 -1.80
N THR A 121 13.41 1.47 -2.65
CA THR A 121 12.70 2.70 -2.25
C THR A 121 11.22 2.68 -2.64
N ASP A 122 10.74 1.57 -3.15
CA ASP A 122 9.34 1.43 -3.56
C ASP A 122 8.44 1.12 -2.36
N VAL A 123 7.29 1.78 -2.31
CA VAL A 123 6.37 1.73 -1.18
C VAL A 123 4.91 1.68 -1.64
N CYS A 124 4.06 0.98 -0.87
CA CYS A 124 2.62 1.19 -0.96
C CYS A 124 2.20 2.23 0.09
N VAL A 125 1.41 3.17 -0.35
CA VAL A 125 0.87 4.22 0.51
C VAL A 125 -0.65 4.28 0.42
N LEU A 126 -1.28 4.68 1.51
CA LEU A 126 -2.71 4.95 1.60
C LEU A 126 -2.93 6.45 1.60
N ALA A 127 -3.72 6.97 0.68
CA ALA A 127 -4.09 8.39 0.68
C ALA A 127 -4.96 8.70 1.90
N VAL A 128 -4.54 9.67 2.70
CA VAL A 128 -5.22 10.08 3.94
C VAL A 128 -6.03 11.35 3.73
N THR A 129 -5.50 12.29 2.95
CA THR A 129 -6.20 13.54 2.62
C THR A 129 -6.32 13.72 1.10
N GLY A 130 -7.09 14.71 0.70
CA GLY A 130 -7.28 15.09 -0.70
C GLY A 130 -8.23 14.19 -1.48
N PRO A 131 -8.28 14.37 -2.82
CA PRO A 131 -9.24 13.69 -3.69
C PRO A 131 -9.08 12.17 -3.75
N LEU A 132 -7.90 11.67 -3.40
CA LEU A 132 -7.58 10.24 -3.43
C LEU A 132 -7.80 9.53 -2.08
N THR A 133 -8.33 10.23 -1.07
CA THR A 133 -8.55 9.65 0.27
C THR A 133 -9.15 8.24 0.21
N GLY A 134 -8.50 7.30 0.91
CA GLY A 134 -8.89 5.89 0.95
C GLY A 134 -8.31 5.01 -0.15
N ARG A 135 -7.71 5.60 -1.20
CA ARG A 135 -7.07 4.85 -2.29
C ARG A 135 -5.67 4.39 -1.89
N VAL A 136 -5.29 3.24 -2.40
CA VAL A 136 -3.91 2.74 -2.27
C VAL A 136 -3.13 3.11 -3.54
N LEU A 137 -1.91 3.57 -3.34
CA LEU A 137 -0.99 3.97 -4.39
C LEU A 137 0.35 3.26 -4.21
N ILE A 138 1.06 3.06 -5.32
CA ILE A 138 2.44 2.61 -5.34
C ILE A 138 3.30 3.78 -5.79
N GLY A 139 4.34 4.08 -5.06
CA GLY A 139 5.25 5.15 -5.36
C GLY A 139 6.68 4.80 -4.96
N ASN A 140 7.57 5.75 -5.18
CA ASN A 140 8.96 5.64 -4.77
C ASN A 140 9.23 6.64 -3.64
N GLY A 141 9.78 6.14 -2.53
CA GLY A 141 10.07 6.94 -1.34
C GLY A 141 11.11 8.04 -1.56
N ASP A 142 11.92 7.94 -2.61
CA ASP A 142 12.87 8.98 -3.00
C ASP A 142 12.23 10.08 -3.87
N GLY A 143 10.96 9.94 -4.22
CA GLY A 143 10.22 10.95 -4.99
C GLY A 143 10.55 11.02 -6.48
N TYR A 144 11.27 10.04 -7.04
CA TYR A 144 11.68 10.07 -8.45
C TYR A 144 10.55 9.86 -9.45
N TRP A 145 9.46 9.26 -9.02
CA TRP A 145 8.29 9.03 -9.85
C TRP A 145 7.01 9.27 -9.06
N GLY A 146 6.00 9.73 -9.77
CA GLY A 146 4.69 9.94 -9.17
C GLY A 146 4.01 8.62 -8.80
N PRO A 147 3.13 8.67 -7.81
CA PRO A 147 2.42 7.50 -7.35
C PRO A 147 1.48 6.95 -8.43
N ASN A 148 1.40 5.62 -8.45
CA ASN A 148 0.52 4.88 -9.32
C ASN A 148 -0.72 4.46 -8.54
N VAL A 149 -1.88 5.00 -8.89
CA VAL A 149 -3.13 4.78 -8.16
C VAL A 149 -3.74 3.45 -8.55
N SER A 150 -3.99 2.60 -7.55
CA SER A 150 -4.78 1.38 -7.75
C SER A 150 -6.18 1.72 -8.26
N SER A 151 -6.74 0.87 -9.12
CA SER A 151 -8.13 0.98 -9.55
C SER A 151 -9.14 0.53 -8.48
N ALA A 152 -8.68 -0.03 -7.35
CA ALA A 152 -9.52 -0.36 -6.22
C ALA A 152 -10.17 0.90 -5.63
N THR A 153 -11.41 0.79 -5.18
CA THR A 153 -12.18 1.94 -4.67
C THR A 153 -11.73 2.40 -3.29
N ASP A 154 -11.25 1.46 -2.47
CA ASP A 154 -10.74 1.70 -1.12
C ASP A 154 -9.75 0.61 -0.70
N PHE A 155 -9.24 0.70 0.54
CA PHE A 155 -8.29 -0.26 1.09
C PHE A 155 -8.83 -1.70 1.15
N LEU A 156 -10.10 -1.91 1.52
CA LEU A 156 -10.66 -3.26 1.62
C LEU A 156 -10.87 -3.90 0.25
N ASP A 157 -11.27 -3.12 -0.77
CA ASP A 157 -11.34 -3.59 -2.17
C ASP A 157 -9.94 -3.94 -2.69
N TRP A 158 -8.94 -3.09 -2.42
CA TRP A 158 -7.56 -3.35 -2.79
C TRP A 158 -7.02 -4.63 -2.14
N TYR A 159 -7.26 -4.81 -0.84
CA TYR A 159 -6.84 -6.01 -0.10
C TYR A 159 -7.53 -7.28 -0.62
N GLU A 160 -8.83 -7.20 -0.95
CA GLU A 160 -9.57 -8.31 -1.53
C GLU A 160 -9.02 -8.71 -2.91
N ARG A 161 -8.63 -7.75 -3.73
CA ARG A 161 -8.00 -8.01 -5.04
C ARG A 161 -6.68 -8.75 -4.88
N TRP A 162 -5.86 -8.35 -3.90
CA TRP A 162 -4.64 -9.10 -3.57
C TRP A 162 -4.95 -10.55 -3.21
N LEU A 163 -5.90 -10.80 -2.29
CA LEU A 163 -6.29 -12.16 -1.91
C LEU A 163 -6.78 -12.99 -3.11
N ASN A 164 -7.53 -12.37 -4.01
CA ASN A 164 -8.00 -13.03 -5.23
C ASN A 164 -6.83 -13.36 -6.19
N HIS A 165 -5.85 -12.47 -6.32
CA HIS A 165 -4.65 -12.72 -7.12
C HIS A 165 -3.84 -13.87 -6.55
N MET A 166 -3.61 -13.88 -5.25
CA MET A 166 -2.88 -14.96 -4.57
C MET A 166 -3.56 -16.31 -4.79
N SER A 167 -4.89 -16.39 -4.58
CA SER A 167 -5.68 -17.61 -4.79
C SER A 167 -5.68 -18.10 -6.25
N ALA A 168 -5.55 -17.18 -7.21
CA ALA A 168 -5.53 -17.50 -8.64
C ALA A 168 -4.11 -17.78 -9.18
N GLY A 169 -3.09 -17.86 -8.33
CA GLY A 169 -1.70 -18.08 -8.74
C GLY A 169 -1.08 -16.91 -9.51
N ARG A 170 -1.59 -15.68 -9.34
CA ARG A 170 -1.06 -14.50 -9.99
C ARG A 170 -0.05 -13.79 -9.10
N ASP A 171 1.04 -13.31 -9.70
CA ASP A 171 2.06 -12.54 -9.00
C ASP A 171 1.49 -11.17 -8.54
N ASN A 172 1.99 -10.67 -7.41
CA ASN A 172 1.69 -9.34 -6.86
C ASN A 172 2.01 -8.20 -7.84
N ARG A 173 2.98 -8.36 -8.72
CA ARG A 173 3.26 -7.42 -9.81
C ARG A 173 2.05 -7.16 -10.70
N ALA A 174 1.12 -8.08 -10.78
CA ALA A 174 -0.12 -7.89 -11.52
C ALA A 174 -1.09 -6.91 -10.84
N LEU A 175 -0.93 -6.63 -9.53
CA LEU A 175 -1.67 -5.57 -8.82
C LEU A 175 -1.25 -4.16 -9.26
N GLU A 176 -0.01 -4.02 -9.73
CA GLU A 176 0.57 -2.77 -10.19
C GLU A 176 0.15 -2.40 -11.62
N LEU A 177 -0.22 -3.41 -12.44
CA LEU A 177 -0.37 -3.25 -13.90
C LEU A 177 -1.79 -2.87 -14.35
N THR A 178 -2.69 -2.51 -13.47
CA THR A 178 -4.06 -2.12 -13.84
C THR A 178 -4.18 -0.71 -14.42
N SER A 179 -3.07 0.03 -14.54
CA SER A 179 -3.03 1.29 -15.30
C SER A 179 -2.45 1.05 -16.70
N PRO A 180 -3.20 1.31 -17.80
CA PRO A 180 -2.75 1.06 -19.17
C PRO A 180 -1.50 1.84 -19.60
N ARG A 181 -1.04 2.80 -18.82
CA ARG A 181 0.06 3.72 -19.18
C ARG A 181 1.47 3.27 -18.78
N LEU A 182 1.63 2.18 -18.03
CA LEU A 182 2.94 1.70 -17.59
C LEU A 182 3.61 0.68 -18.52
N ARG A 183 3.02 0.37 -19.67
CA ARG A 183 3.64 -0.55 -20.65
C ARG A 183 4.77 0.04 -21.48
N ALA A 184 5.23 1.27 -21.26
CA ALA A 184 6.15 1.97 -22.12
C ALA A 184 7.36 2.59 -21.41
N HIS A 185 8.11 1.79 -20.64
CA HIS A 185 9.53 2.08 -20.44
C HIS A 185 10.34 0.79 -20.58
N PRO A 186 10.88 0.53 -21.80
CA PRO A 186 11.93 -0.47 -21.93
C PRO A 186 13.18 0.05 -21.22
N ASN A 187 13.65 -0.75 -20.30
CA ASN A 187 14.89 -0.62 -19.56
C ASN A 187 16.04 -0.19 -20.52
N ARG A 188 16.40 1.09 -20.57
CA ARG A 188 17.57 1.61 -21.28
C ARG A 188 18.73 1.81 -20.32
N HIS A 189 19.21 0.74 -19.73
CA HIS A 189 20.61 0.67 -19.30
C HIS A 189 21.36 -0.28 -20.22
N ARG A 190 21.60 0.16 -21.46
CA ARG A 190 22.76 -0.32 -22.20
C ARG A 190 23.97 0.46 -21.69
N MET A 191 24.75 -0.19 -20.86
CA MET A 191 26.13 0.22 -20.65
C MET A 191 26.84 0.21 -22.00
N ALA A 192 27.34 1.37 -22.41
CA ALA A 192 28.29 1.46 -23.51
C ALA A 192 29.64 0.87 -23.06
N PRO A 193 30.32 0.06 -23.87
CA PRO A 193 31.66 -0.39 -23.55
C PRO A 193 32.61 0.80 -23.63
N LYS A 194 33.47 0.92 -22.58
CA LYS A 194 34.65 1.79 -22.63
C LYS A 194 35.68 1.15 -23.55
N ILE A 195 36.06 1.89 -24.58
CA ILE A 195 37.31 1.71 -25.33
C ILE A 195 38.41 2.44 -24.57
#